data_159eaf443eb7402616ef0eb3efc1ff47
#
_entry.id   159eaf443eb7402616ef0eb3efc1ff47
#
_cell.length_a   1.000
_cell.length_b   1.000
_cell.length_c   1.000
_cell.angle_alpha   90.00
_cell.angle_beta   90.00
_cell.angle_gamma   90.00
#
_symmetry.space_group_name_H-M   'P 1'
#
loop_
_entity.id
_entity.type
_entity.pdbx_description
1 polymer ?
#
loop_
_entity_poly.entity_id
_entity_poly.type
_entity_poly.pdbx_seq_one_letter_code
_entity_poly.pdbx_strand_id
1 'polypeptide(L)'
;MIDSLVEKLEKKVVLADGAMGNYFSQKYMTEMEAEEANIATPERIIAIHKEYIEAGAELIRTNTFAVNHGLFAEAERRKEVIEAAVANAREAVRQSRKEVVVAASVGPIRQSAEEEDGEIWKEYTQMLDVFYTLGLRVFLFETFSELRWLPKLAKYCKNKEEQTVVIAELALNPMGYTQHGFGMTEILQELTSDVNFDIVGFNCGVGALHMKKLLQSQKFPKEFLLSVFPNAGYQQEMQGRTLVFHDTAYYAGQMKEILALGANLVGGCCGTTPGHIRALKKVVQNQEQVRPKKLAKENENLGEVKDNPTPFIRKLRGGKKVFVVELDAPFDASSDKFRKGVCALQENGVDIITVSDSPMARARADASLLAVYAKKCADVEIMPHVAMRDRNLIGLRSEILGAHVNGIRDFLVITGDPVGSNDRGKITGVFDVNSIRFMEYLKHMNEEVLQEEPVYYGGALNYAGVNPAAIAGRMKKKMEAGCEYFLTQPIFTEEDIDRIRELKEMTGARILCGIMPLVSYRNAMFMKNEMPGIHVSDEIVSRYQPDMSKQDAEEVAVKISLKVAEQLLEVADGFYLMTPFHRVALVNRIIDGIRKLLG
;
A
#
# COMPACT_ATOMS: atom_id res chain seq x y z
N MET A 1 -41.69 -13.57 11.83
CA MET A 1 -40.75 -12.53 11.40
C MET A 1 -39.38 -12.98 11.86
N ILE A 2 -38.47 -13.27 10.94
CA ILE A 2 -37.08 -13.59 11.29
C ILE A 2 -36.46 -12.27 11.71
N ASP A 3 -36.06 -12.14 12.99
CA ASP A 3 -35.24 -11.00 13.43
C ASP A 3 -34.09 -10.87 12.43
N SER A 4 -33.86 -9.69 11.90
CA SER A 4 -32.77 -9.49 10.96
C SER A 4 -31.44 -9.85 11.65
N LEU A 5 -30.42 -10.26 10.90
CA LEU A 5 -29.10 -10.56 11.47
C LEU A 5 -28.59 -9.37 12.31
N VAL A 6 -28.83 -8.15 11.86
CA VAL A 6 -28.45 -6.90 12.54
C VAL A 6 -29.14 -6.82 13.91
N GLU A 7 -30.46 -7.06 13.99
CA GLU A 7 -31.19 -7.06 15.26
C GLU A 7 -30.70 -8.14 16.23
N LYS A 8 -30.31 -9.32 15.71
CA LYS A 8 -29.68 -10.37 16.54
C LYS A 8 -28.33 -9.91 17.09
N LEU A 9 -27.49 -9.28 16.24
CA LEU A 9 -26.17 -8.76 16.63
C LEU A 9 -26.24 -7.59 17.62
N GLU A 10 -27.32 -6.84 17.60
CA GLU A 10 -27.57 -5.80 18.60
C GLU A 10 -27.90 -6.37 19.99
N LYS A 11 -28.44 -7.57 20.03
CA LYS A 11 -28.89 -8.23 21.28
C LYS A 11 -27.86 -9.20 21.85
N LYS A 12 -27.08 -9.87 20.98
CA LYS A 12 -26.11 -10.90 21.40
C LYS A 12 -24.95 -11.04 20.37
N VAL A 13 -23.88 -11.66 20.82
CA VAL A 13 -22.82 -12.12 19.91
C VAL A 13 -23.36 -13.27 19.05
N VAL A 14 -23.14 -13.20 17.74
CA VAL A 14 -23.47 -14.27 16.81
C VAL A 14 -22.19 -15.03 16.45
N LEU A 15 -22.28 -16.35 16.48
CA LEU A 15 -21.18 -17.24 16.15
C LEU A 15 -21.30 -17.70 14.69
N ALA A 16 -20.29 -17.40 13.88
CA ALA A 16 -20.18 -17.89 12.52
C ALA A 16 -19.38 -19.19 12.45
N ASP A 17 -19.33 -19.78 11.27
CA ASP A 17 -18.52 -20.95 10.96
C ASP A 17 -17.02 -20.67 10.92
N GLY A 18 -16.23 -21.65 10.46
CA GLY A 18 -14.79 -21.58 10.27
C GLY A 18 -14.38 -21.82 8.81
N ALA A 19 -13.13 -22.25 8.61
CA ALA A 19 -12.58 -22.52 7.28
C ALA A 19 -13.35 -23.61 6.55
N MET A 20 -13.73 -23.35 5.29
CA MET A 20 -14.27 -24.36 4.39
C MET A 20 -13.13 -25.05 3.62
N GLY A 21 -12.38 -24.35 2.80
CA GLY A 21 -11.38 -24.92 1.90
C GLY A 21 -10.29 -25.73 2.60
N ASN A 22 -9.58 -25.13 3.56
CA ASN A 22 -8.54 -25.85 4.32
C ASN A 22 -9.11 -27.08 5.07
N TYR A 23 -10.28 -26.94 5.67
CA TYR A 23 -10.88 -28.05 6.40
C TYR A 23 -11.36 -29.16 5.49
N PHE A 24 -11.91 -28.83 4.32
CA PHE A 24 -12.28 -29.80 3.27
C PHE A 24 -11.05 -30.60 2.80
N SER A 25 -9.98 -29.90 2.39
CA SER A 25 -8.74 -30.53 1.91
C SER A 25 -8.12 -31.44 2.96
N GLN A 26 -8.03 -31.00 4.22
CA GLN A 26 -7.49 -31.79 5.33
C GLN A 26 -8.36 -33.02 5.65
N LYS A 27 -9.66 -32.82 5.75
CA LYS A 27 -10.59 -33.88 6.14
C LYS A 27 -10.70 -35.00 5.12
N TYR A 28 -10.72 -34.66 3.84
CA TYR A 28 -10.88 -35.64 2.78
C TYR A 28 -9.60 -36.02 2.06
N MET A 29 -8.44 -35.47 2.49
CA MET A 29 -7.12 -35.74 1.94
C MET A 29 -7.09 -35.58 0.41
N THR A 30 -7.67 -34.49 -0.09
CA THR A 30 -7.87 -34.21 -1.51
C THR A 30 -7.20 -32.90 -1.92
N GLU A 31 -6.79 -32.83 -3.19
CA GLU A 31 -6.31 -31.62 -3.87
C GLU A 31 -7.44 -30.89 -4.65
N MET A 32 -8.65 -31.47 -4.67
CA MET A 32 -9.82 -30.83 -5.29
C MET A 32 -10.13 -29.54 -4.58
N GLU A 33 -10.41 -28.49 -5.37
CA GLU A 33 -10.89 -27.23 -4.80
C GLU A 33 -12.24 -27.41 -4.12
N ALA A 34 -12.42 -26.77 -2.99
CA ALA A 34 -13.65 -26.92 -2.22
C ALA A 34 -14.88 -26.43 -2.99
N GLU A 35 -14.73 -25.38 -3.79
CA GLU A 35 -15.78 -24.82 -4.63
C GLU A 35 -16.24 -25.81 -5.71
N GLU A 36 -15.32 -26.56 -6.29
CA GLU A 36 -15.66 -27.61 -7.27
C GLU A 36 -16.43 -28.75 -6.62
N ALA A 37 -16.12 -29.07 -5.37
CA ALA A 37 -16.81 -30.09 -4.59
C ALA A 37 -18.30 -29.78 -4.36
N ASN A 38 -18.75 -28.53 -4.52
CA ASN A 38 -20.18 -28.21 -4.45
C ASN A 38 -21.01 -29.05 -5.43
N ILE A 39 -20.45 -29.35 -6.59
CA ILE A 39 -21.10 -30.16 -7.65
C ILE A 39 -20.58 -31.59 -7.63
N ALA A 40 -19.26 -31.78 -7.50
CA ALA A 40 -18.66 -33.11 -7.62
C ALA A 40 -18.92 -34.02 -6.40
N THR A 41 -18.98 -33.48 -5.20
CA THR A 41 -19.21 -34.23 -3.96
C THR A 41 -20.03 -33.42 -2.95
N PRO A 42 -21.29 -33.04 -3.28
CA PRO A 42 -22.14 -32.16 -2.48
C PRO A 42 -22.34 -32.67 -1.05
N GLU A 43 -22.43 -33.99 -0.87
CA GLU A 43 -22.58 -34.62 0.45
C GLU A 43 -21.43 -34.29 1.42
N ARG A 44 -20.20 -34.07 0.90
CA ARG A 44 -19.04 -33.69 1.72
C ARG A 44 -19.14 -32.26 2.19
N ILE A 45 -19.59 -31.34 1.33
CA ILE A 45 -19.81 -29.94 1.68
C ILE A 45 -20.95 -29.81 2.67
N ILE A 46 -22.07 -30.51 2.45
CA ILE A 46 -23.21 -30.58 3.38
C ILE A 46 -22.74 -31.09 4.75
N ALA A 47 -21.89 -32.11 4.79
CA ALA A 47 -21.36 -32.67 6.04
C ALA A 47 -20.54 -31.63 6.81
N ILE A 48 -19.67 -30.86 6.14
CA ILE A 48 -18.88 -29.81 6.79
C ILE A 48 -19.77 -28.71 7.35
N HIS A 49 -20.73 -28.20 6.59
CA HIS A 49 -21.69 -27.21 7.07
C HIS A 49 -22.42 -27.71 8.32
N LYS A 50 -22.90 -28.97 8.31
CA LYS A 50 -23.54 -29.59 9.48
C LYS A 50 -22.63 -29.62 10.70
N GLU A 51 -21.37 -30.01 10.53
CA GLU A 51 -20.40 -30.05 11.64
C GLU A 51 -20.18 -28.67 12.26
N TYR A 52 -20.14 -27.60 11.47
CA TYR A 52 -20.10 -26.23 11.98
C TYR A 52 -21.39 -25.83 12.70
N ILE A 53 -22.54 -26.15 12.17
CA ILE A 53 -23.84 -25.90 12.79
C ILE A 53 -23.95 -26.68 14.11
N GLU A 54 -23.52 -27.92 14.15
CA GLU A 54 -23.51 -28.76 15.39
C GLU A 54 -22.53 -28.19 16.42
N ALA A 55 -21.38 -27.66 15.98
CA ALA A 55 -20.40 -26.98 16.83
C ALA A 55 -20.96 -25.69 17.44
N GLY A 56 -22.00 -25.12 16.84
CA GLY A 56 -22.71 -23.97 17.39
C GLY A 56 -22.78 -22.75 16.49
N ALA A 57 -22.36 -22.84 15.23
CA ALA A 57 -22.51 -21.75 14.27
C ALA A 57 -23.98 -21.38 14.07
N GLU A 58 -24.28 -20.09 14.17
CA GLU A 58 -25.58 -19.47 13.93
C GLU A 58 -25.61 -18.75 12.56
N LEU A 59 -24.43 -18.55 11.96
CA LEU A 59 -24.24 -18.10 10.58
C LEU A 59 -23.24 -19.04 9.90
N ILE A 60 -23.57 -19.49 8.69
CA ILE A 60 -22.65 -20.22 7.82
C ILE A 60 -22.50 -19.49 6.50
N ARG A 61 -21.29 -19.54 5.92
CA ARG A 61 -20.96 -18.97 4.62
C ARG A 61 -21.20 -20.00 3.52
N THR A 62 -21.70 -19.57 2.37
CA THR A 62 -21.70 -20.43 1.18
C THR A 62 -20.25 -20.78 0.80
N ASN A 63 -20.05 -21.95 0.22
CA ASN A 63 -18.74 -22.36 -0.27
C ASN A 63 -18.47 -21.76 -1.65
N THR A 64 -18.29 -20.41 -1.71
CA THR A 64 -18.20 -19.64 -2.96
C THR A 64 -17.11 -18.57 -2.97
N PHE A 65 -16.19 -18.59 -2.00
CA PHE A 65 -15.13 -17.58 -1.82
C PHE A 65 -14.31 -17.37 -3.10
N ALA A 66 -13.87 -18.45 -3.75
CA ALA A 66 -13.03 -18.38 -4.95
C ALA A 66 -13.80 -18.60 -6.25
N VAL A 67 -15.15 -18.46 -6.24
CA VAL A 67 -15.96 -18.61 -7.46
C VAL A 67 -15.84 -17.37 -8.33
N ASN A 68 -14.73 -17.28 -9.07
CA ASN A 68 -14.43 -16.20 -10.02
C ASN A 68 -13.75 -16.75 -11.27
N HIS A 69 -13.49 -15.90 -12.27
CA HIS A 69 -12.90 -16.31 -13.54
C HIS A 69 -11.53 -16.99 -13.39
N GLY A 70 -10.78 -16.68 -12.33
CA GLY A 70 -9.47 -17.32 -12.06
C GLY A 70 -9.58 -18.82 -11.75
N LEU A 71 -10.71 -19.27 -11.16
CA LEU A 71 -10.97 -20.69 -10.91
C LEU A 71 -11.92 -21.28 -11.95
N PHE A 72 -12.95 -20.53 -12.36
CA PHE A 72 -13.96 -20.97 -13.34
C PHE A 72 -14.10 -19.92 -14.44
N ALA A 73 -13.45 -20.14 -15.58
CA ALA A 73 -13.42 -19.19 -16.69
C ALA A 73 -14.82 -18.84 -17.23
N GLU A 74 -15.72 -19.82 -17.33
CA GLU A 74 -17.05 -19.67 -17.92
C GLU A 74 -18.06 -19.14 -16.89
N ALA A 75 -18.81 -18.09 -17.26
CA ALA A 75 -19.82 -17.47 -16.40
C ALA A 75 -20.94 -18.43 -16.00
N GLU A 76 -21.37 -19.29 -16.92
CA GLU A 76 -22.43 -20.30 -16.65
C GLU A 76 -21.93 -21.32 -15.62
N ARG A 77 -20.66 -21.74 -15.69
CA ARG A 77 -20.09 -22.65 -14.71
C ARG A 77 -20.02 -22.00 -13.31
N ARG A 78 -19.65 -20.72 -13.23
CA ARG A 78 -19.69 -19.97 -11.94
C ARG A 78 -21.11 -19.97 -11.36
N LYS A 79 -22.12 -19.73 -12.19
CA LYS A 79 -23.53 -19.77 -11.79
C LYS A 79 -23.92 -21.13 -11.24
N GLU A 80 -23.63 -22.23 -11.97
CA GLU A 80 -23.92 -23.60 -11.52
C GLU A 80 -23.28 -23.89 -10.13
N VAL A 81 -22.02 -23.48 -9.94
CA VAL A 81 -21.31 -23.68 -8.66
C VAL A 81 -21.97 -22.89 -7.53
N ILE A 82 -22.40 -21.65 -7.79
CA ILE A 82 -23.10 -20.82 -6.79
C ILE A 82 -24.45 -21.47 -6.44
N GLU A 83 -25.22 -21.92 -7.42
CA GLU A 83 -26.51 -22.58 -7.21
C GLU A 83 -26.34 -23.84 -6.34
N ALA A 84 -25.36 -24.68 -6.66
CA ALA A 84 -25.04 -25.88 -5.89
C ALA A 84 -24.57 -25.53 -4.44
N ALA A 85 -23.72 -24.53 -4.30
CA ALA A 85 -23.24 -24.11 -2.98
C ALA A 85 -24.36 -23.62 -2.06
N VAL A 86 -25.28 -22.82 -2.60
CA VAL A 86 -26.45 -22.34 -1.83
C VAL A 86 -27.39 -23.51 -1.48
N ALA A 87 -27.61 -24.44 -2.41
CA ALA A 87 -28.42 -25.62 -2.16
C ALA A 87 -27.82 -26.51 -1.07
N ASN A 88 -26.50 -26.73 -1.10
CA ASN A 88 -25.77 -27.51 -0.08
C ASN A 88 -25.85 -26.86 1.31
N ALA A 89 -25.63 -25.54 1.40
CA ALA A 89 -25.75 -24.83 2.66
C ALA A 89 -27.17 -24.91 3.25
N ARG A 90 -28.19 -24.69 2.44
CA ARG A 90 -29.60 -24.81 2.85
C ARG A 90 -29.98 -26.23 3.28
N GLU A 91 -29.47 -27.22 2.57
CA GLU A 91 -29.71 -28.62 2.92
C GLU A 91 -29.09 -28.98 4.28
N ALA A 92 -27.89 -28.48 4.57
CA ALA A 92 -27.25 -28.63 5.87
C ALA A 92 -28.08 -27.98 6.99
N VAL A 93 -28.57 -26.75 6.76
CA VAL A 93 -29.48 -26.04 7.70
C VAL A 93 -30.75 -26.86 7.92
N ARG A 94 -31.40 -27.31 6.85
CA ARG A 94 -32.62 -28.14 6.93
C ARG A 94 -32.40 -29.42 7.75
N GLN A 95 -31.28 -30.12 7.50
CA GLN A 95 -30.95 -31.36 8.22
C GLN A 95 -30.62 -31.11 9.71
N SER A 96 -30.04 -29.95 10.03
CA SER A 96 -29.67 -29.61 11.41
C SER A 96 -30.88 -29.31 12.30
N ARG A 97 -32.01 -28.95 11.70
CA ARG A 97 -33.22 -28.46 12.38
C ARG A 97 -32.99 -27.26 13.30
N LYS A 98 -31.95 -26.48 13.03
CA LYS A 98 -31.60 -25.26 13.77
C LYS A 98 -31.89 -24.03 12.91
N GLU A 99 -32.11 -22.91 13.55
CA GLU A 99 -32.20 -21.63 12.88
C GLU A 99 -30.78 -21.09 12.65
N VAL A 100 -30.35 -21.06 11.39
CA VAL A 100 -29.01 -20.64 10.97
C VAL A 100 -29.11 -19.73 9.74
N VAL A 101 -28.41 -18.62 9.78
CA VAL A 101 -28.32 -17.68 8.67
C VAL A 101 -27.33 -18.23 7.62
N VAL A 102 -27.70 -18.18 6.35
CA VAL A 102 -26.79 -18.48 5.23
C VAL A 102 -26.36 -17.17 4.60
N ALA A 103 -25.07 -16.86 4.67
CA ALA A 103 -24.46 -15.69 4.05
C ALA A 103 -23.76 -16.06 2.73
N ALA A 104 -23.98 -15.25 1.69
CA ALA A 104 -23.23 -15.35 0.46
C ALA A 104 -21.78 -14.93 0.69
N SER A 105 -20.82 -15.84 0.55
CA SER A 105 -19.40 -15.54 0.61
C SER A 105 -18.89 -15.06 -0.74
N VAL A 106 -18.31 -13.86 -0.79
CA VAL A 106 -17.76 -13.24 -1.99
C VAL A 106 -16.32 -12.80 -1.70
N GLY A 107 -15.37 -13.45 -2.34
CA GLY A 107 -13.95 -13.10 -2.26
C GLY A 107 -13.53 -12.03 -3.27
N PRO A 108 -12.30 -11.51 -3.16
CA PRO A 108 -11.75 -10.56 -4.13
C PRO A 108 -11.46 -11.25 -5.47
N ILE A 109 -11.88 -10.62 -6.56
CA ILE A 109 -11.51 -11.04 -7.91
C ILE A 109 -10.17 -10.39 -8.23
N ARG A 110 -9.15 -11.21 -8.49
CA ARG A 110 -7.82 -10.72 -8.90
C ARG A 110 -7.91 -10.21 -10.31
N GLN A 111 -7.50 -8.96 -10.50
CA GLN A 111 -7.46 -8.32 -11.81
C GLN A 111 -6.03 -8.38 -12.37
N SER A 112 -5.88 -8.87 -13.60
CA SER A 112 -4.63 -8.77 -14.34
C SER A 112 -4.43 -7.34 -14.88
N ALA A 113 -3.19 -7.01 -15.31
CA ALA A 113 -2.91 -5.69 -15.87
C ALA A 113 -3.62 -5.41 -17.22
N GLU A 114 -4.14 -6.44 -17.86
CA GLU A 114 -4.80 -6.39 -19.19
C GLU A 114 -6.33 -6.32 -19.09
N GLU A 115 -6.90 -6.62 -17.92
CA GLU A 115 -8.36 -6.64 -17.70
C GLU A 115 -8.90 -5.25 -17.36
N GLU A 116 -10.01 -4.89 -17.99
CA GLU A 116 -10.71 -3.64 -17.72
C GLU A 116 -11.58 -3.72 -16.45
N ASP A 117 -11.68 -2.61 -15.73
CA ASP A 117 -12.55 -2.46 -14.56
C ASP A 117 -13.99 -2.85 -14.84
N GLY A 118 -14.47 -2.61 -16.06
CA GLY A 118 -15.82 -2.94 -16.48
C GLY A 118 -16.11 -4.44 -16.49
N GLU A 119 -15.11 -5.27 -16.81
CA GLU A 119 -15.25 -6.73 -16.84
C GLU A 119 -15.33 -7.29 -15.42
N ILE A 120 -14.44 -6.84 -14.53
CA ILE A 120 -14.47 -7.23 -13.11
C ILE A 120 -15.77 -6.80 -12.44
N TRP A 121 -16.23 -5.57 -12.71
CA TRP A 121 -17.51 -5.09 -12.20
C TRP A 121 -18.70 -5.94 -12.68
N LYS A 122 -18.70 -6.28 -13.96
CA LYS A 122 -19.73 -7.14 -14.56
C LYS A 122 -19.76 -8.52 -13.91
N GLU A 123 -18.59 -9.10 -13.65
CA GLU A 123 -18.49 -10.41 -12.99
C GLU A 123 -19.06 -10.36 -11.57
N TYR A 124 -18.67 -9.37 -10.75
CA TYR A 124 -19.26 -9.21 -9.42
C TYR A 124 -20.77 -9.07 -9.47
N THR A 125 -21.30 -8.23 -10.34
CA THR A 125 -22.75 -8.00 -10.41
C THR A 125 -23.51 -9.25 -10.88
N GLN A 126 -22.95 -10.01 -11.80
CA GLN A 126 -23.53 -11.30 -12.24
C GLN A 126 -23.61 -12.30 -11.08
N MET A 127 -22.53 -12.44 -10.29
CA MET A 127 -22.52 -13.32 -9.12
C MET A 127 -23.57 -12.89 -8.09
N LEU A 128 -23.63 -11.61 -7.76
CA LEU A 128 -24.60 -11.06 -6.82
C LEU A 128 -26.04 -11.30 -7.29
N ASP A 129 -26.32 -11.13 -8.58
CA ASP A 129 -27.65 -11.37 -9.16
C ASP A 129 -28.08 -12.84 -9.03
N VAL A 130 -27.14 -13.79 -9.18
CA VAL A 130 -27.43 -15.22 -8.94
C VAL A 130 -27.83 -15.42 -7.47
N PHE A 131 -27.09 -14.88 -6.51
CA PHE A 131 -27.44 -15.00 -5.09
C PHE A 131 -28.80 -14.37 -4.76
N TYR A 132 -29.13 -13.20 -5.35
CA TYR A 132 -30.45 -12.57 -5.19
C TYR A 132 -31.58 -13.45 -5.75
N THR A 133 -31.36 -14.04 -6.93
CA THR A 133 -32.34 -14.98 -7.57
C THR A 133 -32.59 -16.18 -6.66
N LEU A 134 -31.55 -16.67 -5.98
CA LEU A 134 -31.65 -17.74 -5.00
C LEU A 134 -32.21 -17.27 -3.64
N GLY A 135 -32.57 -16.01 -3.48
CA GLY A 135 -33.19 -15.47 -2.27
C GLY A 135 -32.24 -15.26 -1.09
N LEU A 136 -30.94 -15.13 -1.30
CA LEU A 136 -30.01 -14.68 -0.26
C LEU A 136 -30.07 -13.18 -0.07
N ARG A 137 -29.94 -12.72 1.17
CA ARG A 137 -30.01 -11.30 1.57
C ARG A 137 -28.94 -10.91 2.58
N VAL A 138 -27.99 -11.80 2.84
CA VAL A 138 -26.79 -11.53 3.66
C VAL A 138 -25.58 -11.79 2.78
N PHE A 139 -24.80 -10.74 2.54
CA PHE A 139 -23.58 -10.80 1.73
C PHE A 139 -22.36 -10.49 2.57
N LEU A 140 -21.39 -11.39 2.54
CA LEU A 140 -20.11 -11.26 3.21
C LEU A 140 -19.02 -11.13 2.15
N PHE A 141 -18.51 -9.90 2.00
CA PHE A 141 -17.32 -9.59 1.20
C PHE A 141 -16.10 -9.83 2.08
N GLU A 142 -15.45 -10.99 1.94
CA GLU A 142 -14.39 -11.42 2.85
C GLU A 142 -13.00 -11.42 2.21
N THR A 143 -11.98 -11.18 3.03
CA THR A 143 -10.55 -11.24 2.67
C THR A 143 -10.14 -10.21 1.60
N PHE A 144 -10.86 -9.09 1.53
CA PHE A 144 -10.45 -8.00 0.66
C PHE A 144 -9.16 -7.36 1.16
N SER A 145 -8.35 -6.84 0.23
CA SER A 145 -7.10 -6.13 0.53
C SER A 145 -7.10 -4.69 0.01
N GLU A 146 -8.15 -4.30 -0.70
CA GLU A 146 -8.37 -2.95 -1.24
C GLU A 146 -9.81 -2.49 -1.02
N LEU A 147 -10.00 -1.17 -0.95
CA LEU A 147 -11.31 -0.56 -0.74
C LEU A 147 -12.07 -0.27 -2.04
N ARG A 148 -11.39 -0.35 -3.17
CA ARG A 148 -11.87 0.09 -4.49
C ARG A 148 -13.27 -0.42 -4.89
N TRP A 149 -13.55 -1.69 -4.62
CA TRP A 149 -14.81 -2.35 -5.03
C TRP A 149 -15.87 -2.32 -3.94
N LEU A 150 -15.46 -2.37 -2.67
CA LEU A 150 -16.37 -2.56 -1.55
C LEU A 150 -17.52 -1.53 -1.49
N PRO A 151 -17.30 -0.20 -1.58
CA PRO A 151 -18.40 0.77 -1.56
C PRO A 151 -19.35 0.61 -2.73
N LYS A 152 -18.83 0.28 -3.92
CA LYS A 152 -19.66 0.05 -5.12
C LYS A 152 -20.53 -1.19 -4.96
N LEU A 153 -19.96 -2.29 -4.43
CA LEU A 153 -20.66 -3.55 -4.18
C LEU A 153 -21.75 -3.38 -3.11
N ALA A 154 -21.42 -2.70 -2.00
CA ALA A 154 -22.39 -2.41 -0.95
C ALA A 154 -23.57 -1.58 -1.47
N LYS A 155 -23.27 -0.51 -2.21
CA LYS A 155 -24.32 0.30 -2.86
C LYS A 155 -25.15 -0.49 -3.86
N TYR A 156 -24.53 -1.38 -4.64
CA TYR A 156 -25.26 -2.26 -5.54
C TYR A 156 -26.24 -3.15 -4.78
N CYS A 157 -25.79 -3.77 -3.68
CA CYS A 157 -26.63 -4.61 -2.84
C CYS A 157 -27.82 -3.84 -2.26
N LYS A 158 -27.58 -2.66 -1.66
CA LYS A 158 -28.64 -1.83 -1.08
C LYS A 158 -29.63 -1.29 -2.13
N ASN A 159 -29.16 -0.99 -3.33
CA ASN A 159 -30.03 -0.57 -4.44
C ASN A 159 -30.92 -1.70 -4.96
N LYS A 160 -30.47 -2.96 -4.91
CA LYS A 160 -31.29 -4.12 -5.29
C LYS A 160 -32.39 -4.36 -4.26
N GLU A 161 -32.06 -4.30 -2.98
CA GLU A 161 -32.99 -4.49 -1.88
C GLU A 161 -32.43 -3.85 -0.62
N GLU A 162 -33.10 -2.81 -0.10
CA GLU A 162 -32.65 -1.99 1.03
C GLU A 162 -32.39 -2.80 2.30
N GLN A 163 -33.16 -3.86 2.51
CA GLN A 163 -33.03 -4.76 3.69
C GLN A 163 -31.88 -5.75 3.61
N THR A 164 -31.10 -5.72 2.51
CA THR A 164 -29.91 -6.57 2.38
C THR A 164 -28.88 -6.23 3.45
N VAL A 165 -28.37 -7.25 4.15
CA VAL A 165 -27.28 -7.09 5.11
C VAL A 165 -25.95 -7.22 4.39
N VAL A 166 -25.10 -6.20 4.51
CA VAL A 166 -23.78 -6.13 3.86
C VAL A 166 -22.69 -6.14 4.91
N ILE A 167 -21.83 -7.15 4.84
CA ILE A 167 -20.69 -7.36 5.72
C ILE A 167 -19.42 -7.20 4.89
N ALA A 168 -18.48 -6.35 5.34
CA ALA A 168 -17.18 -6.21 4.71
C ALA A 168 -16.06 -6.60 5.67
N GLU A 169 -15.19 -7.52 5.23
CA GLU A 169 -14.03 -7.98 5.98
C GLU A 169 -12.75 -7.89 5.16
N LEU A 170 -11.74 -7.29 5.74
CA LEU A 170 -10.43 -7.14 5.12
C LEU A 170 -9.38 -7.99 5.81
N ALA A 171 -8.42 -8.47 5.02
CA ALA A 171 -7.29 -9.22 5.52
C ALA A 171 -6.11 -8.28 5.85
N LEU A 172 -5.57 -8.42 7.07
CA LEU A 172 -4.47 -7.61 7.57
C LEU A 172 -3.22 -8.45 7.82
N ASN A 173 -2.06 -7.87 7.56
CA ASN A 173 -0.79 -8.43 8.02
C ASN A 173 -0.57 -8.15 9.53
N PRO A 174 0.48 -8.72 10.18
CA PRO A 174 0.73 -8.50 11.61
C PRO A 174 0.97 -7.04 12.02
N MET A 175 1.23 -6.15 11.07
CA MET A 175 1.43 -4.72 11.28
C MET A 175 0.16 -3.88 11.09
N GLY A 176 -0.98 -4.52 10.81
CA GLY A 176 -2.28 -3.85 10.67
C GLY A 176 -2.56 -3.24 9.30
N TYR A 177 -1.86 -3.69 8.26
CA TYR A 177 -2.05 -3.23 6.88
C TYR A 177 -2.56 -4.35 5.98
N THR A 178 -3.39 -4.00 5.01
CA THR A 178 -3.73 -4.91 3.93
C THR A 178 -2.54 -5.09 2.97
N GLN A 179 -2.64 -6.05 2.05
CA GLN A 179 -1.64 -6.25 0.99
C GLN A 179 -1.45 -4.98 0.13
N HIS A 180 -2.49 -4.18 -0.06
CA HIS A 180 -2.46 -2.92 -0.82
C HIS A 180 -2.13 -1.69 0.04
N GLY A 181 -1.66 -1.88 1.28
CA GLY A 181 -1.16 -0.82 2.15
C GLY A 181 -2.22 0.02 2.87
N PHE A 182 -3.49 -0.40 2.89
CA PHE A 182 -4.54 0.25 3.69
C PHE A 182 -4.37 -0.11 5.15
N GLY A 183 -4.26 0.90 6.02
CA GLY A 183 -4.18 0.71 7.47
C GLY A 183 -5.54 0.44 8.10
N MET A 184 -5.57 -0.29 9.23
CA MET A 184 -6.82 -0.62 9.93
C MET A 184 -7.64 0.62 10.29
N THR A 185 -7.00 1.72 10.72
CA THR A 185 -7.68 2.97 11.06
C THR A 185 -8.40 3.58 9.86
N GLU A 186 -7.72 3.64 8.71
CA GLU A 186 -8.28 4.16 7.46
C GLU A 186 -9.48 3.33 7.00
N ILE A 187 -9.34 2.00 7.02
CA ILE A 187 -10.41 1.06 6.68
C ILE A 187 -11.64 1.30 7.54
N LEU A 188 -11.45 1.40 8.85
CA LEU A 188 -12.55 1.64 9.79
C LEU A 188 -13.21 3.02 9.55
N GLN A 189 -12.43 4.07 9.29
CA GLN A 189 -12.95 5.39 9.01
C GLN A 189 -13.79 5.40 7.73
N GLU A 190 -13.30 4.81 6.65
CA GLU A 190 -13.98 4.79 5.36
C GLU A 190 -15.24 3.92 5.42
N LEU A 191 -15.12 2.65 5.79
CA LEU A 191 -16.24 1.72 5.74
C LEU A 191 -17.33 2.01 6.79
N THR A 192 -16.98 2.43 8.00
CA THR A 192 -18.01 2.76 9.00
C THR A 192 -18.69 4.10 8.75
N SER A 193 -18.14 4.96 7.88
CA SER A 193 -18.79 6.19 7.44
C SER A 193 -19.80 5.97 6.31
N ASP A 194 -19.67 4.89 5.55
CA ASP A 194 -20.58 4.52 4.47
C ASP A 194 -21.79 3.76 5.04
N VAL A 195 -22.95 4.34 4.89
CA VAL A 195 -24.24 3.78 5.38
C VAL A 195 -24.68 2.50 4.70
N ASN A 196 -24.02 2.10 3.62
CA ASN A 196 -24.33 0.86 2.91
C ASN A 196 -23.74 -0.38 3.57
N PHE A 197 -22.81 -0.23 4.52
CA PHE A 197 -22.28 -1.35 5.33
C PHE A 197 -23.00 -1.45 6.66
N ASP A 198 -23.52 -2.65 6.96
CA ASP A 198 -24.16 -2.95 8.23
C ASP A 198 -23.15 -3.47 9.26
N ILE A 199 -22.14 -4.22 8.80
CA ILE A 199 -21.11 -4.84 9.62
C ILE A 199 -19.76 -4.65 8.93
N VAL A 200 -18.75 -4.21 9.70
CA VAL A 200 -17.39 -4.04 9.21
C VAL A 200 -16.44 -4.87 10.06
N GLY A 201 -15.43 -5.47 9.47
CA GLY A 201 -14.51 -6.27 10.24
C GLY A 201 -13.26 -6.75 9.52
N PHE A 202 -12.66 -7.75 10.14
CA PHE A 202 -11.37 -8.28 9.69
C PHE A 202 -11.35 -9.80 9.75
N ASN A 203 -10.85 -10.41 8.70
CA ASN A 203 -10.68 -11.86 8.61
C ASN A 203 -9.34 -12.23 8.02
N CYS A 204 -8.90 -13.45 8.24
CA CYS A 204 -7.65 -13.98 7.67
C CYS A 204 -6.40 -13.12 7.98
N GLY A 205 -5.31 -13.32 7.23
CA GLY A 205 -4.03 -12.58 7.35
C GLY A 205 -3.25 -12.87 8.62
N VAL A 206 -3.90 -12.84 9.78
CA VAL A 206 -3.27 -13.07 11.10
C VAL A 206 -4.06 -14.03 11.97
N GLY A 207 -3.38 -14.64 12.96
CA GLY A 207 -4.02 -15.43 14.02
C GLY A 207 -4.66 -14.56 15.11
N ALA A 208 -5.47 -15.19 15.97
CA ALA A 208 -6.28 -14.52 16.98
C ALA A 208 -5.48 -13.61 17.94
N LEU A 209 -4.26 -13.98 18.33
CA LEU A 209 -3.40 -13.14 19.16
C LEU A 209 -3.02 -11.80 18.49
N HIS A 210 -2.60 -11.85 17.21
CA HIS A 210 -2.23 -10.64 16.49
C HIS A 210 -3.46 -9.79 16.18
N MET A 211 -4.56 -10.41 15.78
CA MET A 211 -5.83 -9.71 15.58
C MET A 211 -6.26 -8.96 16.85
N LYS A 212 -6.16 -9.61 18.01
CA LYS A 212 -6.42 -8.96 19.31
C LYS A 212 -5.54 -7.73 19.52
N LYS A 213 -4.22 -7.84 19.30
CA LYS A 213 -3.28 -6.71 19.47
C LYS A 213 -3.62 -5.56 18.52
N LEU A 214 -3.92 -5.86 17.26
CA LEU A 214 -4.34 -4.86 16.29
C LEU A 214 -5.60 -4.12 16.73
N LEU A 215 -6.62 -4.85 17.18
CA LEU A 215 -7.87 -4.25 17.67
C LEU A 215 -7.67 -3.43 18.96
N GLN A 216 -6.77 -3.86 19.86
CA GLN A 216 -6.45 -3.13 21.09
C GLN A 216 -5.77 -1.78 20.81
N SER A 217 -4.98 -1.68 19.73
CA SER A 217 -4.28 -0.46 19.36
C SER A 217 -5.18 0.55 18.63
N GLN A 218 -6.43 0.21 18.28
CA GLN A 218 -7.29 1.06 17.47
C GLN A 218 -8.20 1.97 18.28
N LYS A 219 -8.42 3.19 17.76
CA LYS A 219 -9.51 4.08 18.16
C LYS A 219 -10.68 3.88 17.19
N PHE A 220 -11.74 3.29 17.65
CA PHE A 220 -12.93 3.12 16.82
C PHE A 220 -13.61 4.47 16.57
N PRO A 221 -13.94 4.83 15.30
CA PRO A 221 -14.45 6.17 14.97
C PRO A 221 -15.85 6.44 15.51
N LYS A 222 -16.69 5.44 15.59
CA LYS A 222 -18.07 5.48 16.13
C LYS A 222 -18.51 4.07 16.52
N GLU A 223 -19.68 3.94 17.16
CA GLU A 223 -20.31 2.64 17.37
C GLU A 223 -20.72 2.02 16.01
N PHE A 224 -20.32 0.77 15.80
CA PHE A 224 -20.67 -0.05 14.64
C PHE A 224 -20.65 -1.53 15.02
N LEU A 225 -21.19 -2.41 14.19
CA LEU A 225 -21.10 -3.84 14.40
C LEU A 225 -19.78 -4.37 13.83
N LEU A 226 -18.99 -5.01 14.70
CA LEU A 226 -17.65 -5.51 14.37
C LEU A 226 -17.69 -7.02 14.14
N SER A 227 -17.21 -7.47 12.96
CA SER A 227 -16.94 -8.89 12.71
C SER A 227 -15.44 -9.21 12.82
N VAL A 228 -15.10 -10.40 13.36
CA VAL A 228 -13.71 -10.84 13.54
C VAL A 228 -13.56 -12.34 13.32
N PHE A 229 -12.90 -12.73 12.21
CA PHE A 229 -12.66 -14.12 11.83
C PHE A 229 -11.15 -14.37 11.61
N PRO A 230 -10.35 -14.50 12.68
CA PRO A 230 -8.90 -14.71 12.55
C PRO A 230 -8.57 -16.15 12.15
N ASN A 231 -7.35 -16.37 11.72
CA ASN A 231 -6.80 -17.71 11.48
C ASN A 231 -6.61 -18.47 12.80
N ALA A 232 -6.62 -19.80 12.76
CA ALA A 232 -6.31 -20.65 13.91
C ALA A 232 -4.86 -20.47 14.40
N GLY A 233 -3.97 -20.10 13.48
CA GLY A 233 -2.55 -19.86 13.69
C GLY A 233 -1.87 -19.58 12.36
N TYR A 234 -0.54 -19.50 12.34
CA TYR A 234 0.22 -19.40 11.10
C TYR A 234 0.24 -20.74 10.37
N GLN A 235 -0.01 -20.68 9.07
CA GLN A 235 0.07 -21.85 8.20
C GLN A 235 1.53 -22.18 7.93
N GLN A 236 1.89 -23.46 7.97
CA GLN A 236 3.19 -23.95 7.51
C GLN A 236 2.97 -24.90 6.33
N GLU A 237 3.63 -24.62 5.22
CA GLU A 237 3.72 -25.58 4.13
C GLU A 237 4.80 -26.62 4.44
N MET A 238 4.42 -27.87 4.57
CA MET A 238 5.32 -29.00 4.65
C MET A 238 4.99 -30.01 3.55
N GLN A 239 5.93 -30.24 2.66
CA GLN A 239 5.81 -31.21 1.55
C GLN A 239 4.57 -30.98 0.66
N GLY A 240 4.29 -29.70 0.30
CA GLY A 240 3.13 -29.32 -0.49
C GLY A 240 1.78 -29.39 0.25
N ARG A 241 1.79 -29.52 1.57
CA ARG A 241 0.58 -29.52 2.41
C ARG A 241 0.62 -28.39 3.41
N THR A 242 -0.49 -27.69 3.52
CA THR A 242 -0.68 -26.65 4.54
C THR A 242 -1.02 -27.33 5.88
N LEU A 243 -0.09 -27.30 6.82
CA LEU A 243 -0.33 -27.77 8.19
C LEU A 243 -0.66 -26.59 9.08
N VAL A 244 -1.69 -26.74 9.90
CA VAL A 244 -2.05 -25.78 10.94
C VAL A 244 -2.04 -26.52 12.28
N PHE A 245 -1.27 -26.01 13.22
CA PHE A 245 -1.27 -26.55 14.59
C PHE A 245 -2.52 -26.07 15.33
N HIS A 246 -3.28 -27.02 15.88
CA HIS A 246 -4.61 -26.77 16.44
C HIS A 246 -4.58 -26.77 17.97
N ASP A 247 -4.52 -25.60 18.58
CA ASP A 247 -4.91 -25.44 19.98
C ASP A 247 -6.22 -24.65 20.07
N THR A 248 -7.32 -25.39 20.14
CA THR A 248 -8.68 -24.80 20.20
C THR A 248 -8.92 -24.04 21.50
N ALA A 249 -8.24 -24.40 22.59
CA ALA A 249 -8.37 -23.71 23.88
C ALA A 249 -7.62 -22.38 23.86
N TYR A 250 -6.42 -22.36 23.28
CA TYR A 250 -5.65 -21.12 23.07
C TYR A 250 -6.44 -20.14 22.18
N TYR A 251 -6.95 -20.63 21.04
CA TYR A 251 -7.76 -19.82 20.13
C TYR A 251 -8.95 -19.19 20.86
N ALA A 252 -9.74 -20.00 21.55
CA ALA A 252 -10.90 -19.54 22.29
C ALA A 252 -10.53 -18.55 23.42
N GLY A 253 -9.36 -18.71 24.05
CA GLY A 253 -8.83 -17.78 25.03
C GLY A 253 -8.53 -16.40 24.44
N GLN A 254 -7.90 -16.33 23.27
CA GLN A 254 -7.66 -15.06 22.56
C GLN A 254 -8.97 -14.42 22.07
N MET A 255 -9.90 -15.23 21.55
CA MET A 255 -11.20 -14.76 21.11
C MET A 255 -12.06 -14.20 22.25
N LYS A 256 -11.89 -14.70 23.48
CA LYS A 256 -12.53 -14.13 24.68
C LYS A 256 -12.13 -12.67 24.89
N GLU A 257 -10.86 -12.34 24.70
CA GLU A 257 -10.37 -10.96 24.80
C GLU A 257 -10.85 -10.10 23.63
N ILE A 258 -10.92 -10.65 22.41
CA ILE A 258 -11.50 -9.97 21.24
C ILE A 258 -12.99 -9.64 21.48
N LEU A 259 -13.75 -10.54 22.07
CA LEU A 259 -15.14 -10.28 22.45
C LEU A 259 -15.24 -9.14 23.47
N ALA A 260 -14.33 -9.06 24.42
CA ALA A 260 -14.29 -7.97 25.40
C ALA A 260 -13.95 -6.59 24.74
N LEU A 261 -13.34 -6.58 23.55
CA LEU A 261 -13.14 -5.38 22.74
C LEU A 261 -14.38 -4.97 21.94
N GLY A 262 -15.45 -5.79 21.95
CA GLY A 262 -16.74 -5.46 21.37
C GLY A 262 -17.05 -6.14 20.04
N ALA A 263 -16.38 -7.23 19.67
CA ALA A 263 -16.75 -8.01 18.50
C ALA A 263 -18.16 -8.60 18.65
N ASN A 264 -19.01 -8.42 17.64
CA ASN A 264 -20.43 -8.82 17.64
C ASN A 264 -20.65 -10.10 16.81
N LEU A 265 -19.95 -10.23 15.69
CA LEU A 265 -19.96 -11.40 14.82
C LEU A 265 -18.56 -12.03 14.86
N VAL A 266 -18.47 -13.26 15.36
CA VAL A 266 -17.18 -13.94 15.51
C VAL A 266 -17.22 -15.34 14.92
N GLY A 267 -16.11 -15.74 14.34
CA GLY A 267 -15.97 -17.06 13.72
C GLY A 267 -14.50 -17.39 13.53
N GLY A 268 -14.20 -18.06 12.44
CA GLY A 268 -12.81 -18.36 12.10
C GLY A 268 -12.54 -18.33 10.61
N CYS A 269 -11.26 -18.14 10.26
CA CYS A 269 -10.77 -18.23 8.90
C CYS A 269 -9.78 -19.41 8.78
N CYS A 270 -8.75 -19.31 7.96
CA CYS A 270 -7.84 -20.40 7.63
C CYS A 270 -7.38 -21.21 8.86
N GLY A 271 -7.41 -22.54 8.71
CA GLY A 271 -7.01 -23.51 9.73
C GLY A 271 -8.01 -23.73 10.88
N THR A 272 -9.08 -22.97 10.99
CA THR A 272 -10.11 -23.24 11.97
C THR A 272 -10.99 -24.44 11.58
N THR A 273 -11.47 -25.17 12.56
CA THR A 273 -12.26 -26.39 12.42
C THR A 273 -13.50 -26.32 13.29
N PRO A 274 -14.47 -27.25 13.14
CA PRO A 274 -15.61 -27.35 14.06
C PRO A 274 -15.21 -27.43 15.54
N GLY A 275 -14.01 -27.96 15.85
CA GLY A 275 -13.44 -27.96 17.20
C GLY A 275 -13.22 -26.56 17.77
N HIS A 276 -12.69 -25.62 16.94
CA HIS A 276 -12.49 -24.22 17.32
C HIS A 276 -13.82 -23.51 17.57
N ILE A 277 -14.80 -23.72 16.70
CA ILE A 277 -16.13 -23.11 16.85
C ILE A 277 -16.84 -23.64 18.10
N ARG A 278 -16.70 -24.95 18.41
CA ARG A 278 -17.24 -25.53 19.65
C ARG A 278 -16.56 -24.95 20.89
N ALA A 279 -15.26 -24.71 20.86
CA ALA A 279 -14.55 -24.07 21.96
C ALA A 279 -14.99 -22.60 22.13
N LEU A 280 -15.13 -21.87 21.02
CA LEU A 280 -15.58 -20.48 21.00
C LEU A 280 -17.02 -20.34 21.49
N LYS A 281 -17.91 -21.28 21.17
CA LYS A 281 -19.30 -21.30 21.69
C LYS A 281 -19.35 -21.23 23.21
N LYS A 282 -18.46 -21.97 23.89
CA LYS A 282 -18.41 -21.98 25.37
C LYS A 282 -18.03 -20.63 25.94
N VAL A 283 -17.20 -19.87 25.23
CA VAL A 283 -16.79 -18.53 25.62
C VAL A 283 -17.92 -17.53 25.39
N VAL A 284 -18.56 -17.57 24.21
CA VAL A 284 -19.67 -16.68 23.84
C VAL A 284 -20.85 -16.81 24.82
N GLN A 285 -21.21 -18.04 25.24
CA GLN A 285 -22.32 -18.28 26.15
C GLN A 285 -22.14 -17.68 27.56
N ASN A 286 -20.89 -17.36 27.94
CA ASN A 286 -20.55 -16.89 29.28
C ASN A 286 -20.19 -15.39 29.31
N GLN A 287 -20.39 -14.65 28.22
CA GLN A 287 -20.06 -13.22 28.16
C GLN A 287 -21.30 -12.35 28.01
N GLU A 288 -21.34 -11.27 28.80
CA GLU A 288 -22.21 -10.13 28.51
C GLU A 288 -21.76 -9.42 27.23
N GLN A 289 -22.74 -8.96 26.45
CA GLN A 289 -22.47 -8.23 25.23
C GLN A 289 -21.80 -6.88 25.54
N VAL A 290 -20.62 -6.67 25.01
CA VAL A 290 -19.93 -5.40 25.04
C VAL A 290 -19.95 -4.84 23.62
N ARG A 291 -20.58 -3.69 23.38
CA ARG A 291 -20.42 -2.98 22.11
C ARG A 291 -19.00 -2.42 22.04
N PRO A 292 -18.40 -2.26 20.84
CA PRO A 292 -17.15 -1.55 20.70
C PRO A 292 -17.33 -0.18 21.34
N LYS A 293 -16.95 -0.03 22.58
CA LYS A 293 -16.94 1.28 23.24
C LYS A 293 -15.76 2.03 22.67
N LYS A 294 -15.96 3.34 22.46
CA LYS A 294 -14.87 4.29 22.32
C LYS A 294 -13.86 3.97 23.42
N LEU A 295 -12.88 3.13 23.11
CA LEU A 295 -11.83 2.80 24.05
C LEU A 295 -11.01 4.08 24.19
N ALA A 296 -11.42 4.91 25.15
CA ALA A 296 -10.60 5.95 25.72
C ALA A 296 -9.50 5.27 26.55
N LYS A 297 -8.63 4.51 25.89
CA LYS A 297 -7.30 4.25 26.41
C LYS A 297 -6.36 5.05 25.56
N GLU A 298 -5.69 5.97 26.22
CA GLU A 298 -4.46 6.53 25.74
C GLU A 298 -3.65 5.38 25.12
N ASN A 299 -3.29 5.52 23.86
CA ASN A 299 -2.34 4.63 23.23
C ASN A 299 -1.03 4.80 24.01
N GLU A 300 -0.73 3.89 24.90
CA GLU A 300 0.55 3.84 25.59
C GLU A 300 1.73 3.63 24.59
N ASN A 301 1.46 3.42 23.29
CA ASN A 301 2.48 3.12 22.28
C ASN A 301 2.48 4.02 21.04
N LEU A 302 1.54 4.95 20.89
CA LEU A 302 1.71 6.03 19.91
C LEU A 302 2.16 7.26 20.68
N GLY A 303 3.46 7.35 20.94
CA GLY A 303 4.08 8.54 21.52
C GLY A 303 3.93 9.72 20.56
N GLU A 304 3.93 10.92 21.13
CA GLU A 304 4.02 12.13 20.32
C GLU A 304 5.34 12.12 19.54
N VAL A 305 5.25 12.22 18.19
CA VAL A 305 6.45 12.26 17.34
C VAL A 305 7.21 13.54 17.67
N LYS A 306 8.45 13.40 18.13
CA LYS A 306 9.28 14.55 18.46
C LYS A 306 9.62 15.35 17.21
N ASP A 307 9.48 16.67 17.29
CA ASP A 307 9.98 17.54 16.23
C ASP A 307 11.52 17.64 16.34
N ASN A 308 12.18 16.71 15.66
CA ASN A 308 13.64 16.59 15.63
C ASN A 308 14.15 16.57 14.18
N PRO A 309 14.04 17.69 13.43
CA PRO A 309 14.39 17.75 12.02
C PRO A 309 15.90 17.57 11.79
N THR A 310 16.24 16.90 10.70
CA THR A 310 17.61 16.81 10.19
C THR A 310 18.15 18.21 9.86
N PRO A 311 19.46 18.42 9.76
CA PRO A 311 20.04 19.71 9.37
C PRO A 311 19.47 20.23 8.05
N PHE A 312 19.27 19.35 7.07
CA PHE A 312 18.66 19.67 5.78
C PHE A 312 17.22 20.17 5.93
N ILE A 313 16.36 19.42 6.62
CA ILE A 313 14.95 19.80 6.85
C ILE A 313 14.84 21.08 7.67
N ARG A 314 15.68 21.25 8.68
CA ARG A 314 15.70 22.47 9.51
C ARG A 314 16.03 23.71 8.67
N LYS A 315 17.03 23.61 7.78
CA LYS A 315 17.41 24.68 6.86
C LYS A 315 16.27 25.00 5.89
N LEU A 316 15.65 23.96 5.32
CA LEU A 316 14.55 24.08 4.37
C LEU A 316 13.29 24.70 5.02
N ARG A 317 12.89 24.24 6.20
CA ARG A 317 11.76 24.80 6.96
C ARG A 317 12.01 26.25 7.39
N GLY A 318 13.28 26.60 7.61
CA GLY A 318 13.70 27.98 7.91
C GLY A 318 13.70 28.92 6.70
N GLY A 319 13.24 28.50 5.54
CA GLY A 319 13.13 29.32 4.32
C GLY A 319 14.47 29.64 3.66
N LYS A 320 15.54 28.96 4.04
CA LYS A 320 16.86 29.13 3.41
C LYS A 320 16.97 28.23 2.18
N LYS A 321 17.55 28.75 1.10
CA LYS A 321 17.82 27.95 -0.11
C LYS A 321 18.76 26.79 0.22
N VAL A 322 18.37 25.57 -0.17
CA VAL A 322 19.16 24.35 0.02
C VAL A 322 19.75 23.85 -1.29
N PHE A 323 20.88 23.18 -1.21
CA PHE A 323 21.56 22.54 -2.35
C PHE A 323 21.51 21.03 -2.18
N VAL A 324 20.73 20.38 -3.01
CA VAL A 324 20.61 18.92 -3.14
C VAL A 324 21.38 18.49 -4.38
N VAL A 325 22.29 17.52 -4.27
CA VAL A 325 23.06 17.05 -5.42
C VAL A 325 22.88 15.55 -5.62
N GLU A 326 22.45 15.15 -6.81
CA GLU A 326 22.31 13.75 -7.16
C GLU A 326 23.63 13.16 -7.63
N LEU A 327 24.01 12.05 -7.04
CA LEU A 327 25.06 11.17 -7.51
C LEU A 327 24.47 9.84 -7.97
N ASP A 328 24.78 9.46 -9.19
CA ASP A 328 24.41 8.15 -9.74
C ASP A 328 25.06 7.00 -8.96
N ALA A 329 24.28 5.98 -8.64
CA ALA A 329 24.80 4.72 -8.13
C ALA A 329 25.62 3.99 -9.22
N PRO A 330 26.76 3.34 -8.88
CA PRO A 330 27.57 2.62 -9.86
C PRO A 330 26.82 1.43 -10.48
N PHE A 331 27.18 1.10 -11.74
CA PHE A 331 26.71 -0.09 -12.45
C PHE A 331 27.50 -1.35 -12.09
N ASP A 332 28.69 -1.17 -11.54
CA ASP A 332 29.65 -2.21 -11.21
C ASP A 332 30.02 -2.15 -9.72
N ALA A 333 30.92 -2.99 -9.30
CA ALA A 333 31.39 -3.05 -7.93
C ALA A 333 32.39 -1.95 -7.54
N SER A 334 32.68 -0.98 -8.44
CA SER A 334 33.65 0.09 -8.17
C SER A 334 32.99 1.30 -7.50
N SER A 335 33.33 1.56 -6.26
CA SER A 335 32.85 2.73 -5.51
C SER A 335 33.75 3.97 -5.61
N ASP A 336 34.88 3.92 -6.29
CA ASP A 336 35.90 4.99 -6.26
C ASP A 336 35.41 6.33 -6.78
N LYS A 337 34.70 6.35 -7.93
CA LYS A 337 34.13 7.56 -8.50
C LYS A 337 33.05 8.14 -7.59
N PHE A 338 32.20 7.30 -7.06
CA PHE A 338 31.14 7.68 -6.14
C PHE A 338 31.72 8.29 -4.87
N ARG A 339 32.68 7.62 -4.21
CA ARG A 339 33.36 8.12 -3.01
C ARG A 339 34.04 9.46 -3.24
N LYS A 340 34.81 9.62 -4.34
CA LYS A 340 35.44 10.89 -4.70
C LYS A 340 34.39 12.00 -4.91
N GLY A 341 33.26 11.67 -5.52
CA GLY A 341 32.14 12.59 -5.69
C GLY A 341 31.55 13.05 -4.35
N VAL A 342 31.31 12.12 -3.44
CA VAL A 342 30.80 12.42 -2.08
C VAL A 342 31.75 13.38 -1.35
N CYS A 343 33.06 13.10 -1.31
CA CYS A 343 34.04 13.97 -0.64
C CYS A 343 34.09 15.38 -1.27
N ALA A 344 34.11 15.47 -2.61
CA ALA A 344 34.18 16.76 -3.31
C ALA A 344 32.89 17.60 -3.13
N LEU A 345 31.73 16.98 -2.94
CA LEU A 345 30.48 17.67 -2.64
C LEU A 345 30.43 18.14 -1.18
N GLN A 346 30.93 17.33 -0.24
CA GLN A 346 31.08 17.74 1.16
C GLN A 346 32.02 18.96 1.26
N GLU A 347 33.18 18.92 0.62
CA GLU A 347 34.14 20.04 0.61
C GLU A 347 33.50 21.33 0.04
N ASN A 348 32.62 21.19 -0.93
CA ASN A 348 31.84 22.33 -1.45
C ASN A 348 30.71 22.77 -0.52
N GLY A 349 30.38 22.03 0.52
CA GLY A 349 29.35 22.38 1.51
C GLY A 349 27.93 22.31 0.94
N VAL A 350 27.60 21.23 0.22
CA VAL A 350 26.20 20.92 -0.15
C VAL A 350 25.42 20.49 1.07
N ASP A 351 24.10 20.72 1.06
CA ASP A 351 23.26 20.40 2.21
C ASP A 351 22.94 18.92 2.32
N ILE A 352 22.76 18.25 1.18
CA ILE A 352 22.43 16.83 1.12
C ILE A 352 22.80 16.25 -0.24
N ILE A 353 23.30 15.01 -0.24
CA ILE A 353 23.56 14.25 -1.46
C ILE A 353 22.44 13.22 -1.62
N THR A 354 21.83 13.15 -2.80
CA THR A 354 20.83 12.12 -3.09
C THR A 354 21.41 11.03 -4.01
N VAL A 355 20.95 9.80 -3.81
CA VAL A 355 21.41 8.61 -4.56
C VAL A 355 20.22 7.95 -5.23
N SER A 356 20.27 7.85 -6.55
CA SER A 356 19.17 7.29 -7.36
C SER A 356 19.03 5.78 -7.19
N ASP A 357 17.77 5.28 -7.13
CA ASP A 357 17.44 3.86 -7.04
C ASP A 357 17.06 3.29 -8.42
N SER A 358 18.00 2.63 -9.05
CA SER A 358 17.82 1.90 -10.32
C SER A 358 16.98 2.66 -11.38
N PRO A 359 17.41 3.89 -11.80
CA PRO A 359 16.70 4.71 -12.74
C PRO A 359 16.53 3.99 -14.09
N MET A 360 15.42 4.27 -14.78
CA MET A 360 15.02 3.63 -16.04
C MET A 360 14.90 2.09 -15.93
N ALA A 361 14.59 1.56 -14.73
CA ALA A 361 14.53 0.13 -14.44
C ALA A 361 15.82 -0.65 -14.76
N ARG A 362 16.97 0.01 -14.68
CA ARG A 362 18.29 -0.61 -14.87
C ARG A 362 18.98 -0.81 -13.53
N ALA A 363 19.34 -2.05 -13.24
CA ALA A 363 19.99 -2.42 -11.98
C ALA A 363 21.27 -1.61 -11.74
N ARG A 364 21.39 -1.06 -10.55
CA ARG A 364 22.57 -0.37 -10.02
C ARG A 364 22.85 -0.85 -8.59
N ALA A 365 23.95 -0.40 -8.02
CA ALA A 365 24.17 -0.62 -6.59
C ALA A 365 23.02 -0.02 -5.76
N ASP A 366 22.63 -0.70 -4.71
CA ASP A 366 21.50 -0.31 -3.84
C ASP A 366 21.70 1.09 -3.24
N ALA A 367 20.70 1.95 -3.38
CA ALA A 367 20.78 3.35 -2.98
C ALA A 367 20.96 3.53 -1.47
N SER A 368 20.25 2.74 -0.65
CA SER A 368 20.30 2.81 0.81
C SER A 368 21.64 2.30 1.36
N LEU A 369 22.18 1.22 0.78
CA LEU A 369 23.52 0.73 1.15
C LEU A 369 24.61 1.74 0.75
N LEU A 370 24.49 2.39 -0.41
CA LEU A 370 25.40 3.45 -0.81
C LEU A 370 25.27 4.71 0.07
N ALA A 371 24.07 5.03 0.52
CA ALA A 371 23.88 6.13 1.48
C ALA A 371 24.63 5.87 2.79
N VAL A 372 24.53 4.65 3.34
CA VAL A 372 25.29 4.22 4.51
C VAL A 372 26.80 4.27 4.25
N TYR A 373 27.24 3.82 3.08
CA TYR A 373 28.65 3.87 2.69
C TYR A 373 29.15 5.33 2.57
N ALA A 374 28.37 6.20 1.92
CA ALA A 374 28.72 7.62 1.77
C ALA A 374 28.86 8.33 3.12
N LYS A 375 27.94 8.09 4.06
CA LYS A 375 27.97 8.66 5.41
C LYS A 375 29.20 8.23 6.23
N LYS A 376 29.78 7.05 5.91
CA LYS A 376 31.06 6.61 6.49
C LYS A 376 32.27 7.28 5.83
N CYS A 377 32.12 7.78 4.60
CA CYS A 377 33.21 8.43 3.86
C CYS A 377 33.30 9.94 4.13
N ALA A 378 32.19 10.58 4.48
CA ALA A 378 32.07 12.04 4.58
C ALA A 378 30.97 12.44 5.58
N ASP A 379 31.19 13.57 6.26
CA ASP A 379 30.19 14.16 7.16
C ASP A 379 29.23 15.06 6.36
N VAL A 380 28.30 14.43 5.67
CA VAL A 380 27.27 15.09 4.86
C VAL A 380 25.96 14.31 4.97
N GLU A 381 24.82 14.98 4.89
CA GLU A 381 23.53 14.30 4.85
C GLU A 381 23.34 13.58 3.52
N ILE A 382 22.73 12.39 3.58
CA ILE A 382 22.49 11.56 2.40
C ILE A 382 21.01 11.18 2.34
N MET A 383 20.43 11.28 1.15
CA MET A 383 19.04 10.98 0.85
C MET A 383 18.98 9.87 -0.22
N PRO A 384 18.84 8.60 0.15
CA PRO A 384 18.57 7.57 -0.85
C PRO A 384 17.17 7.72 -1.45
N HIS A 385 17.04 7.43 -2.74
CA HIS A 385 15.74 7.19 -3.36
C HIS A 385 15.23 5.82 -2.92
N VAL A 386 13.92 5.70 -2.73
CA VAL A 386 13.25 4.44 -2.41
C VAL A 386 12.14 4.22 -3.43
N ALA A 387 12.34 3.21 -4.29
CA ALA A 387 11.42 2.88 -5.37
C ALA A 387 10.49 1.73 -4.98
N MET A 388 9.21 1.90 -5.24
CA MET A 388 8.18 0.89 -4.93
C MET A 388 8.22 -0.30 -5.90
N ARG A 389 8.93 -0.18 -7.02
CA ARG A 389 8.95 -1.17 -8.10
C ARG A 389 9.56 -2.50 -7.69
N ASP A 390 10.65 -2.50 -6.95
CA ASP A 390 11.52 -3.67 -6.82
C ASP A 390 11.36 -4.42 -5.50
N ARG A 391 10.65 -3.85 -4.54
CA ARG A 391 10.53 -4.39 -3.17
C ARG A 391 9.08 -4.45 -2.72
N ASN A 392 8.73 -5.54 -2.02
CA ASN A 392 7.46 -5.61 -1.30
C ASN A 392 7.48 -4.77 -0.02
N LEU A 393 6.33 -4.57 0.62
CA LEU A 393 6.20 -3.73 1.81
C LEU A 393 7.10 -4.18 2.97
N ILE A 394 7.37 -5.51 3.12
CA ILE A 394 8.28 -6.04 4.13
C ILE A 394 9.71 -5.58 3.84
N GLY A 395 10.14 -5.69 2.58
CA GLY A 395 11.47 -5.25 2.15
C GLY A 395 11.65 -3.74 2.32
N LEU A 396 10.65 -2.95 1.93
CA LEU A 396 10.65 -1.49 2.10
C LEU A 396 10.77 -1.09 3.58
N ARG A 397 9.99 -1.72 4.48
CA ARG A 397 10.11 -1.47 5.94
C ARG A 397 11.50 -1.81 6.46
N SER A 398 12.04 -2.96 6.06
CA SER A 398 13.38 -3.39 6.49
C SER A 398 14.46 -2.43 6.00
N GLU A 399 14.34 -1.91 4.79
CA GLU A 399 15.24 -0.92 4.21
C GLU A 399 15.24 0.39 5.01
N ILE A 400 14.05 0.96 5.30
CA ILE A 400 13.94 2.18 6.10
C ILE A 400 14.53 1.99 7.50
N LEU A 401 14.20 0.89 8.20
CA LEU A 401 14.75 0.60 9.52
C LEU A 401 16.27 0.41 9.47
N GLY A 402 16.79 -0.31 8.47
CA GLY A 402 18.22 -0.50 8.28
C GLY A 402 18.97 0.79 7.98
N ALA A 403 18.42 1.66 7.14
CA ALA A 403 18.96 2.98 6.85
C ALA A 403 18.94 3.87 8.11
N HIS A 404 17.81 3.89 8.82
CA HIS A 404 17.64 4.68 10.05
C HIS A 404 18.64 4.31 11.15
N VAL A 405 18.85 3.01 11.42
CA VAL A 405 19.88 2.53 12.38
C VAL A 405 21.29 3.01 12.02
N ASN A 406 21.55 3.28 10.74
CA ASN A 406 22.81 3.86 10.26
C ASN A 406 22.77 5.40 10.14
N GLY A 407 21.77 6.06 10.71
CA GLY A 407 21.67 7.52 10.78
C GLY A 407 21.16 8.17 9.49
N ILE A 408 20.53 7.45 8.59
CA ILE A 408 19.86 7.98 7.39
C ILE A 408 18.40 8.27 7.77
N ARG A 409 17.99 9.53 7.68
CA ARG A 409 16.66 9.97 8.10
C ARG A 409 15.91 10.76 7.02
N ASP A 410 16.58 11.08 5.90
CA ASP A 410 15.98 11.78 4.75
C ASP A 410 15.86 10.81 3.57
N PHE A 411 14.69 10.76 2.93
CA PHE A 411 14.39 9.85 1.82
C PHE A 411 13.68 10.57 0.68
N LEU A 412 13.91 10.13 -0.57
CA LEU A 412 13.07 10.49 -1.69
C LEU A 412 12.19 9.29 -2.08
N VAL A 413 10.89 9.42 -1.86
CA VAL A 413 9.93 8.35 -2.16
C VAL A 413 9.42 8.48 -3.59
N ILE A 414 9.69 7.46 -4.40
CA ILE A 414 9.31 7.42 -5.81
C ILE A 414 8.55 6.12 -6.13
N THR A 415 7.69 6.17 -7.13
CA THR A 415 7.02 4.95 -7.61
C THR A 415 8.01 4.01 -8.31
N GLY A 416 9.03 4.55 -8.96
CA GLY A 416 9.98 3.85 -9.82
C GLY A 416 9.48 3.77 -11.26
N ASP A 417 10.43 3.73 -12.20
CA ASP A 417 10.14 3.63 -13.63
C ASP A 417 9.61 2.22 -13.97
N PRO A 418 8.64 2.10 -14.88
CA PRO A 418 8.15 0.80 -15.31
C PRO A 418 9.23 -0.01 -16.01
N VAL A 419 9.18 -1.33 -15.86
CA VAL A 419 10.07 -2.25 -16.60
C VAL A 419 9.79 -2.11 -18.10
N GLY A 420 10.85 -1.98 -18.89
CA GLY A 420 10.75 -1.82 -20.33
C GLY A 420 10.02 -2.98 -21.02
N SER A 421 9.34 -2.73 -22.13
CA SER A 421 8.54 -3.72 -22.86
C SER A 421 9.33 -4.97 -23.25
N ASN A 422 10.62 -4.85 -23.54
CA ASN A 422 11.49 -5.98 -23.92
C ASN A 422 11.84 -6.90 -22.76
N ASP A 423 11.71 -6.44 -21.52
CA ASP A 423 12.03 -7.18 -20.31
C ASP A 423 10.76 -7.62 -19.56
N ARG A 424 9.57 -7.19 -20.00
CA ARG A 424 8.29 -7.66 -19.47
C ARG A 424 8.16 -9.17 -19.68
N GLY A 425 7.83 -9.87 -18.60
CA GLY A 425 7.79 -11.35 -18.58
C GLY A 425 9.08 -12.03 -18.12
N LYS A 426 10.22 -11.27 -18.04
CA LYS A 426 11.46 -11.74 -17.42
C LYS A 426 11.69 -11.12 -16.05
N ILE A 427 11.24 -9.87 -15.88
CA ILE A 427 11.33 -9.11 -14.64
C ILE A 427 9.92 -8.68 -14.26
N THR A 428 9.49 -9.00 -13.04
CA THR A 428 8.20 -8.59 -12.49
C THR A 428 8.40 -7.38 -11.58
N GLY A 429 7.61 -6.32 -11.80
CA GLY A 429 7.51 -5.24 -10.83
C GLY A 429 6.62 -5.68 -9.66
N VAL A 430 7.01 -5.34 -8.44
CA VAL A 430 6.29 -5.72 -7.22
C VAL A 430 5.10 -4.76 -7.00
N PHE A 431 5.38 -3.46 -6.86
CA PHE A 431 4.38 -2.41 -6.69
C PHE A 431 3.26 -2.74 -5.68
N ASP A 432 3.59 -3.35 -4.54
CA ASP A 432 2.62 -3.60 -3.45
C ASP A 432 1.90 -2.30 -3.04
N VAL A 433 2.63 -1.19 -3.09
CA VAL A 433 2.13 0.15 -2.79
C VAL A 433 2.64 1.16 -3.82
N ASN A 434 1.91 2.27 -3.98
CA ASN A 434 2.42 3.43 -4.71
C ASN A 434 3.12 4.42 -3.76
N SER A 435 3.75 5.46 -4.30
CA SER A 435 4.51 6.43 -3.49
C SER A 435 3.67 7.15 -2.43
N ILE A 436 2.39 7.44 -2.67
CA ILE A 436 1.52 8.11 -1.70
C ILE A 436 1.24 7.16 -0.52
N ARG A 437 0.84 5.91 -0.81
CA ARG A 437 0.59 4.89 0.21
C ARG A 437 1.83 4.57 1.05
N PHE A 438 2.99 4.59 0.42
CA PHE A 438 4.23 4.39 1.18
C PHE A 438 4.58 5.60 2.07
N MET A 439 4.27 6.82 1.63
CA MET A 439 4.41 8.02 2.48
C MET A 439 3.47 7.96 3.71
N GLU A 440 2.22 7.54 3.53
CA GLU A 440 1.30 7.27 4.65
C GLU A 440 1.85 6.21 5.60
N TYR A 441 2.43 5.15 5.04
CA TYR A 441 3.08 4.10 5.81
C TYR A 441 4.28 4.62 6.62
N LEU A 442 5.13 5.48 6.04
CA LEU A 442 6.24 6.14 6.74
C LEU A 442 5.76 7.05 7.86
N LYS A 443 4.67 7.79 7.65
CA LYS A 443 4.03 8.60 8.67
C LYS A 443 3.65 7.75 9.88
N HIS A 444 3.03 6.58 9.65
CA HIS A 444 2.72 5.62 10.71
C HIS A 444 3.97 5.01 11.36
N MET A 445 5.03 4.72 10.60
CA MET A 445 6.30 4.25 11.18
C MET A 445 6.90 5.29 12.13
N ASN A 446 6.78 6.59 11.80
CA ASN A 446 7.20 7.67 12.69
C ASN A 446 6.40 7.67 14.00
N GLU A 447 5.10 7.39 13.94
CA GLU A 447 4.22 7.31 15.11
C GLU A 447 4.40 6.01 15.93
N GLU A 448 4.88 4.93 15.30
CA GLU A 448 4.97 3.59 15.90
C GLU A 448 6.36 3.30 16.50
N VAL A 449 7.42 3.50 15.72
CA VAL A 449 8.77 3.01 16.07
C VAL A 449 9.89 4.04 15.90
N LEU A 450 9.62 5.22 15.31
CA LEU A 450 10.62 6.25 15.00
C LEU A 450 10.32 7.60 15.70
N GLN A 451 9.55 7.58 16.78
CA GLN A 451 9.03 8.77 17.47
C GLN A 451 10.12 9.75 17.93
N GLU A 452 11.25 9.23 18.40
CA GLU A 452 12.37 10.03 18.91
C GLU A 452 13.16 10.70 17.78
N GLU A 453 13.35 9.98 16.70
CA GLU A 453 14.10 10.40 15.51
C GLU A 453 13.31 10.09 14.24
N PRO A 454 12.28 10.87 13.94
CA PRO A 454 11.42 10.61 12.78
C PRO A 454 12.20 10.70 11.46
N VAL A 455 11.77 9.93 10.47
CA VAL A 455 12.24 10.04 9.10
C VAL A 455 11.47 11.13 8.37
N TYR A 456 12.16 11.84 7.49
CA TYR A 456 11.62 12.88 6.62
C TYR A 456 11.70 12.44 5.17
N TYR A 457 10.73 12.81 4.36
CA TYR A 457 10.70 12.38 2.97
C TYR A 457 10.13 13.42 2.03
N GLY A 458 10.70 13.44 0.83
CA GLY A 458 10.24 14.20 -0.31
C GLY A 458 9.62 13.31 -1.37
N GLY A 459 8.98 13.93 -2.35
CA GLY A 459 8.42 13.26 -3.52
C GLY A 459 8.97 13.81 -4.84
N ALA A 460 9.00 12.97 -5.87
CA ALA A 460 9.28 13.45 -7.22
C ALA A 460 8.07 14.23 -7.77
N LEU A 461 8.35 15.34 -8.46
CA LEU A 461 7.38 16.18 -9.16
C LEU A 461 7.65 16.15 -10.66
N ASN A 462 6.80 15.45 -11.41
CA ASN A 462 6.69 15.61 -12.85
C ASN A 462 5.68 16.73 -13.13
N TYR A 463 6.17 17.92 -13.47
CA TYR A 463 5.38 19.12 -13.73
C TYR A 463 4.87 19.24 -15.17
N ALA A 464 5.42 18.42 -16.10
CA ALA A 464 5.15 18.54 -17.56
C ALA A 464 3.78 17.98 -17.99
N GLY A 465 2.96 17.50 -17.07
CA GLY A 465 1.63 16.97 -17.40
C GLY A 465 0.66 18.04 -17.89
N VAL A 466 -0.28 17.63 -18.74
CA VAL A 466 -1.24 18.53 -19.44
C VAL A 466 -2.21 19.22 -18.47
N ASN A 467 -2.52 18.62 -17.32
CA ASN A 467 -3.51 19.14 -16.37
C ASN A 467 -2.85 19.55 -15.04
N PRO A 468 -2.62 20.88 -14.81
CA PRO A 468 -2.03 21.38 -13.57
C PRO A 468 -2.84 21.04 -12.32
N ALA A 469 -4.17 21.09 -12.41
CA ALA A 469 -5.04 20.80 -11.26
C ALA A 469 -4.89 19.33 -10.80
N ALA A 470 -4.74 18.40 -11.74
CA ALA A 470 -4.50 17.00 -11.42
C ALA A 470 -3.11 16.79 -10.79
N ILE A 471 -2.09 17.53 -11.22
CA ILE A 471 -0.75 17.51 -10.63
C ILE A 471 -0.81 18.06 -9.20
N ALA A 472 -1.40 19.25 -9.02
CA ALA A 472 -1.57 19.88 -7.71
C ALA A 472 -2.38 18.98 -6.74
N GLY A 473 -3.43 18.31 -7.23
CA GLY A 473 -4.20 17.35 -6.43
C GLY A 473 -3.34 16.17 -5.92
N ARG A 474 -2.43 15.64 -6.77
CA ARG A 474 -1.48 14.60 -6.34
C ARG A 474 -0.43 15.12 -5.37
N MET A 475 0.04 16.35 -5.56
CA MET A 475 0.96 17.00 -4.61
C MET A 475 0.31 17.15 -3.23
N LYS A 476 -0.94 17.64 -3.16
CA LYS A 476 -1.69 17.79 -1.90
C LYS A 476 -1.83 16.45 -1.18
N LYS A 477 -2.21 15.38 -1.88
CA LYS A 477 -2.28 14.04 -1.28
C LYS A 477 -0.93 13.57 -0.70
N LYS A 478 0.18 13.82 -1.40
CA LYS A 478 1.51 13.52 -0.85
C LYS A 478 1.83 14.36 0.39
N MET A 479 1.47 15.64 0.41
CA MET A 479 1.66 16.51 1.56
C MET A 479 0.83 16.06 2.77
N GLU A 480 -0.42 15.66 2.56
CA GLU A 480 -1.28 15.05 3.58
C GLU A 480 -0.67 13.77 4.15
N ALA A 481 0.00 12.99 3.30
CA ALA A 481 0.76 11.80 3.66
C ALA A 481 2.12 12.13 4.32
N GLY A 482 2.45 13.39 4.59
CA GLY A 482 3.67 13.81 5.30
C GLY A 482 4.86 14.20 4.41
N CYS A 483 4.68 14.34 3.09
CA CYS A 483 5.73 14.80 2.19
C CYS A 483 6.15 16.25 2.49
N GLU A 484 7.42 16.47 2.80
CA GLU A 484 7.96 17.77 3.20
C GLU A 484 8.33 18.67 2.02
N TYR A 485 8.73 18.09 0.89
CA TYR A 485 9.24 18.80 -0.29
C TYR A 485 9.11 17.96 -1.55
N PHE A 486 9.30 18.64 -2.69
CA PHE A 486 9.29 17.98 -4.00
C PHE A 486 10.59 18.28 -4.75
N LEU A 487 11.18 17.24 -5.37
CA LEU A 487 12.27 17.38 -6.35
C LEU A 487 11.66 17.35 -7.75
N THR A 488 11.96 18.36 -8.59
CA THR A 488 11.43 18.43 -9.95
C THR A 488 12.28 17.65 -10.95
N GLN A 489 11.70 17.38 -12.12
CA GLN A 489 12.48 17.06 -13.31
C GLN A 489 13.37 18.27 -13.70
N PRO A 490 14.43 18.09 -14.53
CA PRO A 490 15.26 19.19 -15.01
C PRO A 490 14.44 20.29 -15.70
N ILE A 491 14.77 21.54 -15.38
CA ILE A 491 14.10 22.74 -15.87
C ILE A 491 15.00 23.43 -16.89
N PHE A 492 14.45 23.79 -18.06
CA PHE A 492 15.20 24.45 -19.13
C PHE A 492 14.51 25.67 -19.74
N THR A 493 13.17 25.79 -19.61
CA THR A 493 12.36 26.82 -20.29
C THR A 493 11.63 27.72 -19.32
N GLU A 494 11.21 28.91 -19.78
CA GLU A 494 10.38 29.82 -19.01
C GLU A 494 8.99 29.24 -18.74
N GLU A 495 8.44 28.48 -19.70
CA GLU A 495 7.18 27.78 -19.51
C GLU A 495 7.24 26.75 -18.37
N ASP A 496 8.37 26.05 -18.22
CA ASP A 496 8.58 25.14 -17.08
C ASP A 496 8.57 25.90 -15.76
N ILE A 497 9.22 27.08 -15.72
CA ILE A 497 9.30 27.93 -14.52
C ILE A 497 7.90 28.45 -14.14
N ASP A 498 7.15 28.92 -15.13
CA ASP A 498 5.78 29.40 -14.92
C ASP A 498 4.87 28.28 -14.41
N ARG A 499 5.01 27.09 -14.95
CA ARG A 499 4.30 25.91 -14.48
C ARG A 499 4.61 25.58 -13.01
N ILE A 500 5.87 25.66 -12.61
CA ILE A 500 6.27 25.42 -11.21
C ILE A 500 5.73 26.51 -10.30
N ARG A 501 5.73 27.77 -10.74
CA ARG A 501 5.12 28.90 -10.00
C ARG A 501 3.63 28.64 -9.78
N GLU A 502 2.88 28.29 -10.83
CA GLU A 502 1.47 27.92 -10.77
C GLU A 502 1.22 26.79 -9.75
N LEU A 503 1.97 25.71 -9.82
CA LEU A 503 1.83 24.57 -8.90
C LEU A 503 2.15 24.95 -7.45
N LYS A 504 3.15 25.81 -7.24
CA LYS A 504 3.50 26.31 -5.91
C LYS A 504 2.40 27.18 -5.33
N GLU A 505 1.81 28.08 -6.12
CA GLU A 505 0.67 28.90 -5.71
C GLU A 505 -0.56 28.05 -5.36
N MET A 506 -0.85 27.02 -6.16
CA MET A 506 -1.97 26.11 -5.91
C MET A 506 -1.84 25.24 -4.67
N THR A 507 -0.61 24.94 -4.22
CA THR A 507 -0.36 23.93 -3.19
C THR A 507 0.32 24.45 -1.93
N GLY A 508 1.09 25.53 -2.03
CA GLY A 508 1.98 25.99 -0.96
C GLY A 508 3.17 25.07 -0.70
N ALA A 509 3.44 24.12 -1.60
CA ALA A 509 4.49 23.13 -1.45
C ALA A 509 5.90 23.74 -1.51
N ARG A 510 6.85 23.15 -0.78
CA ARG A 510 8.28 23.44 -0.96
C ARG A 510 8.80 22.67 -2.18
N ILE A 511 9.35 23.42 -3.13
CA ILE A 511 9.81 22.84 -4.41
C ILE A 511 11.31 23.11 -4.60
N LEU A 512 12.06 22.02 -4.74
CA LEU A 512 13.49 22.04 -5.04
C LEU A 512 13.65 21.83 -6.54
N CYS A 513 14.09 22.88 -7.24
CA CYS A 513 14.07 22.95 -8.68
C CYS A 513 15.27 22.24 -9.32
N GLY A 514 14.99 21.35 -10.26
CA GLY A 514 15.98 20.52 -10.94
C GLY A 514 16.82 21.30 -11.95
N ILE A 515 18.14 21.27 -11.79
CA ILE A 515 19.12 21.83 -12.73
C ILE A 515 20.03 20.69 -13.19
N MET A 516 20.04 20.42 -14.49
CA MET A 516 20.90 19.43 -15.11
C MET A 516 21.77 20.07 -16.19
N PRO A 517 23.09 20.20 -15.99
CA PRO A 517 23.96 20.75 -17.01
C PRO A 517 24.08 19.82 -18.22
N LEU A 518 23.81 20.33 -19.43
CA LEU A 518 24.01 19.62 -20.67
C LEU A 518 25.49 19.70 -21.07
N VAL A 519 26.16 18.57 -21.24
CA VAL A 519 27.62 18.50 -21.30
C VAL A 519 28.18 18.30 -22.70
N SER A 520 27.32 18.23 -23.72
CA SER A 520 27.72 18.17 -25.15
C SER A 520 26.49 18.32 -26.04
N TYR A 521 26.72 18.60 -27.35
CA TYR A 521 25.68 18.59 -28.38
C TYR A 521 24.88 17.27 -28.39
N ARG A 522 25.58 16.13 -28.36
CA ARG A 522 24.94 14.81 -28.34
C ARG A 522 24.06 14.62 -27.11
N ASN A 523 24.50 15.08 -25.93
CA ASN A 523 23.73 15.00 -24.72
C ASN A 523 22.48 15.92 -24.79
N ALA A 524 22.61 17.14 -25.30
CA ALA A 524 21.48 18.05 -25.49
C ALA A 524 20.43 17.48 -26.46
N MET A 525 20.86 16.89 -27.55
CA MET A 525 19.98 16.23 -28.53
C MET A 525 19.27 15.00 -27.94
N PHE A 526 19.98 14.19 -27.13
CA PHE A 526 19.40 13.05 -26.44
C PHE A 526 18.32 13.49 -25.45
N MET A 527 18.62 14.49 -24.62
CA MET A 527 17.66 15.02 -23.63
C MET A 527 16.42 15.59 -24.31
N LYS A 528 16.58 16.27 -25.43
CA LYS A 528 15.49 16.85 -26.21
C LYS A 528 14.55 15.80 -26.82
N ASN A 529 15.11 14.73 -27.40
CA ASN A 529 14.36 13.85 -28.28
C ASN A 529 13.99 12.50 -27.66
N GLU A 530 14.75 12.04 -26.66
CA GLU A 530 14.58 10.68 -26.10
C GLU A 530 14.16 10.65 -24.63
N MET A 531 14.27 11.78 -23.91
CA MET A 531 13.88 11.80 -22.49
C MET A 531 12.46 12.36 -22.34
N PRO A 532 11.48 11.51 -21.93
CA PRO A 532 10.10 11.95 -21.79
C PRO A 532 9.94 12.94 -20.63
N GLY A 533 9.17 14.00 -20.85
CA GLY A 533 8.85 15.01 -19.82
C GLY A 533 9.95 16.04 -19.58
N ILE A 534 10.99 16.09 -20.43
CA ILE A 534 12.04 17.11 -20.40
C ILE A 534 11.98 17.94 -21.68
N HIS A 535 11.85 19.26 -21.53
CA HIS A 535 11.74 20.21 -22.65
C HIS A 535 13.03 20.99 -22.84
N VAL A 536 13.85 20.60 -23.81
CA VAL A 536 15.04 21.34 -24.19
C VAL A 536 14.75 22.10 -25.48
N SER A 537 14.80 23.45 -25.44
CA SER A 537 14.52 24.30 -26.61
C SER A 537 15.60 24.22 -27.70
N ASP A 538 15.21 24.55 -28.93
CA ASP A 538 16.18 24.64 -30.07
C ASP A 538 17.26 25.70 -29.80
N GLU A 539 16.91 26.78 -29.09
CA GLU A 539 17.87 27.82 -28.70
C GLU A 539 18.98 27.23 -27.80
N ILE A 540 18.62 26.40 -26.81
CA ILE A 540 19.60 25.75 -25.94
C ILE A 540 20.49 24.78 -26.74
N VAL A 541 19.89 23.95 -27.60
CA VAL A 541 20.65 22.99 -28.43
C VAL A 541 21.62 23.73 -29.37
N SER A 542 21.21 24.86 -29.98
CA SER A 542 22.05 25.64 -30.92
C SER A 542 23.29 26.24 -30.28
N ARG A 543 23.35 26.32 -28.95
CA ARG A 543 24.56 26.79 -28.23
C ARG A 543 25.66 25.75 -28.18
N TYR A 544 25.36 24.49 -28.55
CA TYR A 544 26.32 23.40 -28.64
C TYR A 544 26.61 23.08 -30.12
N GLN A 545 27.87 22.86 -30.42
CA GLN A 545 28.28 22.39 -31.75
C GLN A 545 28.76 20.94 -31.65
N PRO A 546 28.61 20.14 -32.74
CA PRO A 546 28.98 18.72 -32.70
C PRO A 546 30.46 18.45 -32.38
N ASP A 547 31.34 19.37 -32.76
CA ASP A 547 32.82 19.34 -32.64
C ASP A 547 33.36 20.21 -31.49
N MET A 548 32.47 20.76 -30.65
CA MET A 548 32.83 21.60 -29.51
C MET A 548 33.73 20.85 -28.53
N SER A 549 34.79 21.49 -28.03
CA SER A 549 35.64 20.91 -27.02
C SER A 549 34.86 20.63 -25.73
N LYS A 550 35.30 19.65 -24.95
CA LYS A 550 34.68 19.32 -23.65
C LYS A 550 34.66 20.54 -22.73
N GLN A 551 35.72 21.33 -22.72
CA GLN A 551 35.84 22.51 -21.87
C GLN A 551 34.87 23.62 -22.30
N ASP A 552 34.74 23.90 -23.60
CA ASP A 552 33.82 24.90 -24.12
C ASP A 552 32.36 24.48 -23.86
N ALA A 553 32.04 23.18 -24.03
CA ALA A 553 30.72 22.65 -23.72
C ALA A 553 30.37 22.77 -22.22
N GLU A 554 31.34 22.59 -21.33
CA GLU A 554 31.16 22.82 -19.89
C GLU A 554 30.93 24.29 -19.55
N GLU A 555 31.62 25.24 -20.25
CA GLU A 555 31.37 26.68 -20.09
C GLU A 555 29.96 27.07 -20.55
N VAL A 556 29.49 26.49 -21.67
CA VAL A 556 28.10 26.67 -22.12
C VAL A 556 27.12 26.11 -21.08
N ALA A 557 27.37 24.90 -20.54
CA ALA A 557 26.55 24.28 -19.51
C ALA A 557 26.42 25.13 -18.25
N VAL A 558 27.55 25.70 -17.77
CA VAL A 558 27.55 26.61 -16.61
C VAL A 558 26.68 27.83 -16.89
N LYS A 559 26.88 28.49 -18.03
CA LYS A 559 26.11 29.70 -18.39
C LYS A 559 24.61 29.45 -18.48
N ILE A 560 24.19 28.35 -19.10
CA ILE A 560 22.78 27.97 -19.19
C ILE A 560 22.21 27.69 -17.80
N SER A 561 22.93 26.86 -17.00
CA SER A 561 22.49 26.49 -15.65
C SER A 561 22.34 27.69 -14.74
N LEU A 562 23.25 28.66 -14.80
CA LEU A 562 23.18 29.89 -14.01
C LEU A 562 22.04 30.81 -14.47
N LYS A 563 21.78 30.92 -15.80
CA LYS A 563 20.61 31.66 -16.29
C LYS A 563 19.31 31.07 -15.79
N VAL A 564 19.15 29.74 -15.83
CA VAL A 564 17.98 29.06 -15.29
C VAL A 564 17.87 29.25 -13.76
N ALA A 565 18.99 29.13 -13.03
CA ALA A 565 19.02 29.35 -11.60
C ALA A 565 18.59 30.76 -11.20
N GLU A 566 19.05 31.78 -11.94
CA GLU A 566 18.68 33.19 -11.72
C GLU A 566 17.17 33.40 -11.85
N GLN A 567 16.55 32.83 -12.88
CA GLN A 567 15.09 32.90 -13.09
C GLN A 567 14.29 32.12 -12.01
N LEU A 568 14.89 31.13 -11.37
CA LEU A 568 14.29 30.32 -10.32
C LEU A 568 14.43 30.91 -8.91
N LEU A 569 15.22 31.97 -8.72
CA LEU A 569 15.52 32.51 -7.38
C LEU A 569 14.28 32.85 -6.54
N GLU A 570 13.22 33.35 -7.18
CA GLU A 570 11.98 33.74 -6.48
C GLU A 570 11.04 32.54 -6.23
N VAL A 571 11.11 31.51 -7.09
CA VAL A 571 10.17 30.39 -7.09
C VAL A 571 10.68 29.20 -6.28
N ALA A 572 11.97 28.85 -6.46
CA ALA A 572 12.57 27.67 -5.86
C ALA A 572 12.80 27.84 -4.35
N ASP A 573 12.50 26.82 -3.55
CA ASP A 573 12.91 26.74 -2.14
C ASP A 573 14.36 26.22 -1.99
N GLY A 574 14.91 25.65 -3.05
CA GLY A 574 16.28 25.18 -3.18
C GLY A 574 16.55 24.66 -4.57
N PHE A 575 17.76 24.21 -4.79
CA PHE A 575 18.25 23.72 -6.06
C PHE A 575 18.61 22.25 -5.99
N TYR A 576 18.07 21.47 -6.92
CA TYR A 576 18.36 20.06 -7.09
C TYR A 576 19.25 19.87 -8.32
N LEU A 577 20.55 19.64 -8.10
CA LEU A 577 21.53 19.53 -9.15
C LEU A 577 21.81 18.07 -9.50
N MET A 578 21.61 17.70 -10.74
CA MET A 578 21.94 16.39 -11.28
C MET A 578 23.37 16.36 -11.82
N THR A 579 24.10 15.29 -11.55
CA THR A 579 25.53 15.19 -11.89
C THR A 579 25.72 14.30 -13.13
N PRO A 580 25.67 14.83 -14.36
CA PRO A 580 25.80 14.02 -15.56
C PRO A 580 27.20 13.38 -15.64
N PHE A 581 27.22 12.05 -15.81
CA PHE A 581 28.46 11.27 -15.93
C PHE A 581 29.46 11.49 -14.78
N HIS A 582 28.99 11.69 -13.57
CA HIS A 582 29.81 12.00 -12.37
C HIS A 582 30.71 13.24 -12.52
N ARG A 583 30.30 14.27 -13.26
CA ARG A 583 31.06 15.52 -13.42
C ARG A 583 30.84 16.46 -12.22
N VAL A 584 31.26 16.04 -11.04
CA VAL A 584 31.08 16.79 -9.79
C VAL A 584 31.74 18.17 -9.82
N ALA A 585 32.93 18.29 -10.43
CA ALA A 585 33.61 19.58 -10.54
C ALA A 585 32.80 20.62 -11.35
N LEU A 586 32.07 20.19 -12.38
CA LEU A 586 31.15 21.05 -13.12
C LEU A 586 29.99 21.53 -12.25
N VAL A 587 29.39 20.61 -11.50
CA VAL A 587 28.27 20.92 -10.62
C VAL A 587 28.71 21.86 -9.49
N ASN A 588 29.89 21.66 -8.91
CA ASN A 588 30.45 22.56 -7.89
C ASN A 588 30.62 23.99 -8.43
N ARG A 589 31.09 24.15 -9.67
CA ARG A 589 31.18 25.49 -10.32
C ARG A 589 29.80 26.15 -10.47
N ILE A 590 28.77 25.38 -10.77
CA ILE A 590 27.38 25.88 -10.87
C ILE A 590 26.88 26.30 -9.48
N ILE A 591 27.09 25.47 -8.45
CA ILE A 591 26.73 25.80 -7.06
C ILE A 591 27.39 27.10 -6.61
N ASP A 592 28.67 27.25 -6.85
CA ASP A 592 29.41 28.48 -6.50
C ASP A 592 28.89 29.72 -7.24
N GLY A 593 28.47 29.52 -8.49
CA GLY A 593 27.80 30.56 -9.28
C GLY A 593 26.42 30.93 -8.68
N ILE A 594 25.61 29.95 -8.33
CA ILE A 594 24.29 30.19 -7.70
C ILE A 594 24.46 30.88 -6.33
N ARG A 595 25.46 30.50 -5.52
CA ARG A 595 25.74 31.19 -4.26
C ARG A 595 26.06 32.66 -4.43
N LYS A 596 26.79 33.03 -5.51
CA LYS A 596 27.05 34.43 -5.84
C LYS A 596 25.78 35.19 -6.28
N LEU A 597 24.81 34.51 -6.88
CA LEU A 597 23.52 35.11 -7.21
C LEU A 597 22.63 35.33 -5.98
N LEU A 598 22.84 34.53 -4.94
CA LEU A 598 22.10 34.64 -3.67
C LEU A 598 22.66 35.74 -2.73
N GLY A 599 23.83 36.25 -2.94
CA GLY A 599 24.54 37.27 -2.16
C GLY A 599 25.51 36.61 -1.21
#